data_0ccc9db56fdab4d1813d173930de8a81
#
_entry.id   0ccc9db56fdab4d1813d173930de8a81
#
_cell.length_a   1.000
_cell.length_b   1.000
_cell.length_c   1.000
_cell.angle_alpha   90.00
_cell.angle_beta   90.00
_cell.angle_gamma   90.00
#
_symmetry.space_group_name_H-M   'P 1'
#
loop_
_entity.id
_entity.type
_entity.pdbx_description
1 polymer ?
#
loop_
_entity_poly.entity_id
_entity_poly.type
_entity_poly.pdbx_seq_one_letter_code
_entity_poly.pdbx_strand_id
1 'polypeptide(L)'
;MMQTENVMAAAQIRGSGSYPQIQGTALFRQTPKGVLVTIEVSGLPDSKKCDSGIFALHIHEGEHCTGNEKDAFADTGGHYNPGDCPHPYHAGDLPPLWENHGYAYMSVLTD
;
A
#
# COMPACT_ATOMS: atom_id res chain seq x y z
N MET A 1 -6.77 18.08 1.96
CA MET A 1 -6.56 18.11 0.51
C MET A 1 -5.17 17.65 0.16
N MET A 2 -5.05 16.76 -0.80
CA MET A 2 -3.77 16.24 -1.22
C MET A 2 -3.12 17.20 -2.21
N GLN A 3 -1.91 17.66 -1.90
CA GLN A 3 -1.13 18.52 -2.81
C GLN A 3 -0.21 17.63 -3.63
N THR A 4 -0.20 17.84 -4.95
CA THR A 4 0.67 17.09 -5.85
C THR A 4 2.02 17.79 -6.05
N GLU A 5 2.16 19.03 -5.57
CA GLU A 5 3.44 19.74 -5.55
C GLU A 5 4.40 19.01 -4.61
N ASN A 6 5.64 18.83 -5.02
CA ASN A 6 6.68 18.15 -4.27
C ASN A 6 6.47 16.63 -4.10
N VAL A 7 5.61 16.03 -4.90
CA VAL A 7 5.52 14.57 -4.97
C VAL A 7 6.80 14.04 -5.58
N MET A 8 7.53 13.19 -4.84
CA MET A 8 8.76 12.60 -5.34
C MET A 8 8.51 11.26 -6.04
N ALA A 9 7.42 10.58 -5.71
CA ALA A 9 7.06 9.32 -6.32
C ALA A 9 5.55 9.10 -6.20
N ALA A 10 4.99 8.37 -7.15
CA ALA A 10 3.59 7.99 -7.15
C ALA A 10 3.47 6.56 -7.66
N ALA A 11 2.50 5.83 -7.13
CA ALA A 11 2.18 4.49 -7.58
C ALA A 11 0.68 4.40 -7.86
N GLN A 12 0.33 3.74 -8.96
CA GLN A 12 -1.05 3.40 -9.23
C GLN A 12 -1.34 2.03 -8.64
N ILE A 13 -2.35 1.95 -7.81
CA ILE A 13 -2.76 0.70 -7.15
C ILE A 13 -3.81 0.01 -8.02
N ARG A 14 -3.62 -1.27 -8.28
CA ARG A 14 -4.53 -2.09 -9.08
C ARG A 14 -4.73 -3.43 -8.40
N GLY A 15 -5.93 -3.96 -8.48
CA GLY A 15 -6.22 -5.29 -7.99
C GLY A 15 -5.69 -6.38 -8.89
N SER A 16 -5.56 -7.59 -8.34
CA SER A 16 -5.28 -8.79 -9.12
C SER A 16 -6.50 -9.17 -9.97
N GLY A 17 -6.34 -10.19 -10.83
CA GLY A 17 -7.44 -10.69 -11.63
C GLY A 17 -8.64 -11.19 -10.81
N SER A 18 -8.39 -11.58 -9.55
CA SER A 18 -9.44 -12.01 -8.61
C SER A 18 -10.19 -10.83 -7.98
N TYR A 19 -9.59 -9.64 -8.00
CA TYR A 19 -10.16 -8.43 -7.41
C TYR A 19 -9.98 -7.23 -8.34
N PRO A 20 -10.51 -7.31 -9.57
CA PRO A 20 -10.23 -6.31 -10.60
C PRO A 20 -10.79 -4.91 -10.31
N GLN A 21 -11.72 -4.81 -9.37
CA GLN A 21 -12.35 -3.55 -8.98
C GLN A 21 -11.47 -2.70 -8.06
N ILE A 22 -10.40 -3.28 -7.48
CA ILE A 22 -9.51 -2.51 -6.61
C ILE A 22 -8.69 -1.54 -7.44
N GLN A 23 -8.71 -0.27 -7.06
CA GLN A 23 -7.91 0.76 -7.70
C GLN A 23 -7.63 1.88 -6.73
N GLY A 24 -6.51 2.56 -6.94
CA GLY A 24 -6.14 3.66 -6.06
C GLY A 24 -4.83 4.29 -6.44
N THR A 25 -4.35 5.13 -5.54
CA THR A 25 -3.12 5.88 -5.73
C THR A 25 -2.35 5.96 -4.43
N ALA A 26 -1.04 5.83 -4.51
CA ALA A 26 -0.12 6.12 -3.41
C ALA A 26 0.77 7.27 -3.83
N LEU A 27 0.86 8.29 -2.99
CA LEU A 27 1.74 9.44 -3.22
C LEU A 27 2.78 9.49 -2.12
N PHE A 28 4.02 9.80 -2.50
CA PHE A 28 5.16 9.89 -1.61
C PHE A 28 5.74 11.29 -1.72
N ARG A 29 5.80 12.02 -0.60
CA ARG A 29 6.36 13.36 -0.55
C ARG A 29 7.46 13.42 0.48
N GLN A 30 8.61 13.98 0.10
CA GLN A 30 9.70 14.20 1.04
C GLN A 30 9.38 15.44 1.89
N THR A 31 9.51 15.30 3.19
CA THR A 31 9.35 16.40 4.14
C THR A 31 10.59 16.47 5.05
N PRO A 32 10.76 17.57 5.81
CA PRO A 32 11.85 17.62 6.78
C PRO A 32 11.76 16.57 7.90
N LYS A 33 10.60 15.96 8.10
CA LYS A 33 10.37 14.99 9.16
C LYS A 33 10.32 13.55 8.66
N GLY A 34 10.49 13.32 7.36
CA GLY A 34 10.43 12.01 6.75
C GLY A 34 9.59 12.03 5.49
N VAL A 35 9.20 10.85 5.03
CA VAL A 35 8.39 10.72 3.82
C VAL A 35 6.92 10.64 4.21
N LEU A 36 6.12 11.55 3.67
CA LEU A 36 4.67 11.52 3.86
C LEU A 36 4.08 10.62 2.78
N VAL A 37 3.47 9.52 3.20
CA VAL A 37 2.80 8.56 2.32
C VAL A 37 1.30 8.77 2.43
N THR A 38 0.65 9.00 1.29
CA THR A 38 -0.79 9.18 1.24
C THR A 38 -1.39 8.15 0.31
N ILE A 39 -2.29 7.33 0.83
CA ILE A 39 -2.89 6.20 0.14
C ILE A 39 -4.39 6.42 0.04
N GLU A 40 -4.93 6.26 -1.16
CA GLU A 40 -6.37 6.27 -1.41
C GLU A 40 -6.71 5.06 -2.26
N VAL A 41 -7.62 4.21 -1.79
CA VAL A 41 -8.00 2.97 -2.48
C VAL A 41 -9.51 2.82 -2.45
N SER A 42 -10.08 2.43 -3.58
CA SER A 42 -11.49 2.07 -3.70
C SER A 42 -11.64 0.66 -4.25
N GLY A 43 -12.83 0.11 -4.17
CA GLY A 43 -13.12 -1.25 -4.65
C GLY A 43 -12.59 -2.36 -3.77
N LEU A 44 -12.18 -2.05 -2.54
CA LEU A 44 -11.80 -3.08 -1.56
C LEU A 44 -13.01 -3.94 -1.22
N PRO A 45 -12.79 -5.25 -0.92
CA PRO A 45 -13.90 -6.09 -0.46
C PRO A 45 -14.58 -5.47 0.75
N ASP A 46 -15.90 -5.33 0.68
CA ASP A 46 -16.68 -4.72 1.76
C ASP A 46 -16.66 -5.64 2.97
N SER A 47 -16.47 -5.05 4.17
CA SER A 47 -16.46 -5.81 5.40
C SER A 47 -17.87 -6.28 5.74
N LYS A 48 -17.98 -7.54 6.13
CA LYS A 48 -19.25 -8.14 6.55
C LYS A 48 -19.40 -7.99 8.05
N LYS A 49 -20.62 -8.21 8.54
CA LYS A 49 -20.88 -8.22 9.96
C LYS A 49 -19.90 -9.15 10.68
N CYS A 50 -19.21 -8.65 11.69
CA CYS A 50 -18.24 -9.38 12.50
C CYS A 50 -16.97 -9.78 11.72
N ASP A 51 -16.75 -9.21 10.56
CA ASP A 51 -15.55 -9.41 9.77
C ASP A 51 -14.67 -8.18 9.83
N SER A 52 -13.36 -8.38 9.59
CA SER A 52 -12.38 -7.30 9.67
C SER A 52 -12.32 -6.53 8.35
N GLY A 53 -12.41 -5.20 8.43
CA GLY A 53 -12.15 -4.31 7.29
C GLY A 53 -10.72 -3.80 7.28
N ILE A 54 -9.77 -4.56 7.79
CA ILE A 54 -8.38 -4.16 7.93
C ILE A 54 -7.54 -4.88 6.88
N PHE A 55 -6.78 -4.12 6.10
CA PHE A 55 -5.92 -4.64 5.04
C PHE A 55 -4.48 -4.24 5.29
N ALA A 56 -3.58 -5.21 5.28
CA ALA A 56 -2.16 -4.96 5.43
C ALA A 56 -1.61 -4.12 4.28
N LEU A 57 -0.64 -3.28 4.59
CA LEU A 57 -0.02 -2.37 3.63
C LEU A 57 1.49 -2.46 3.74
N HIS A 58 2.16 -2.79 2.63
CA HIS A 58 3.62 -2.92 2.61
C HIS A 58 4.20 -2.35 1.33
N ILE A 59 5.42 -1.84 1.42
CA ILE A 59 6.23 -1.52 0.25
C ILE A 59 7.15 -2.73 0.02
N HIS A 60 7.15 -3.25 -1.20
CA HIS A 60 7.97 -4.39 -1.58
C HIS A 60 9.24 -3.93 -2.30
N GLU A 61 10.26 -4.79 -2.30
CA GLU A 61 11.57 -4.46 -2.86
C GLU A 61 11.68 -4.70 -4.36
N GLY A 62 10.76 -5.49 -4.94
CA GLY A 62 10.80 -5.86 -6.35
C GLY A 62 10.42 -4.71 -7.29
N GLU A 63 10.72 -4.90 -8.56
CA GLU A 63 10.52 -3.86 -9.58
C GLU A 63 9.24 -4.06 -10.39
N HIS A 64 8.57 -5.22 -10.26
CA HIS A 64 7.41 -5.57 -11.08
C HIS A 64 6.26 -6.10 -10.24
N CYS A 65 5.04 -5.65 -10.58
CA CYS A 65 3.80 -6.12 -9.95
C CYS A 65 3.21 -7.29 -10.73
N THR A 66 4.03 -8.29 -11.03
CA THR A 66 3.65 -9.48 -11.77
C THR A 66 3.91 -10.73 -10.95
N GLY A 67 3.43 -11.85 -11.42
CA GLY A 67 3.60 -13.11 -10.71
C GLY A 67 3.14 -14.29 -11.54
N ASN A 68 2.53 -15.27 -10.88
CA ASN A 68 2.10 -16.50 -11.50
C ASN A 68 0.71 -16.91 -10.99
N GLU A 69 0.23 -18.09 -11.38
CA GLU A 69 -1.11 -18.56 -11.01
C GLU A 69 -1.28 -18.76 -9.50
N LYS A 70 -0.21 -19.10 -8.79
CA LYS A 70 -0.26 -19.32 -7.34
C LYS A 70 -0.15 -18.04 -6.55
N ASP A 71 0.62 -17.07 -7.07
CA ASP A 71 0.82 -15.77 -6.43
C ASP A 71 0.87 -14.71 -7.52
N ALA A 72 -0.20 -13.93 -7.61
CA ALA A 72 -0.37 -12.91 -8.63
C ALA A 72 0.74 -11.85 -8.61
N PHE A 73 1.40 -11.66 -7.47
CA PHE A 73 2.40 -10.62 -7.29
C PHE A 73 3.73 -11.18 -6.76
N ALA A 74 4.06 -12.43 -7.09
CA ALA A 74 5.30 -13.06 -6.63
C ALA A 74 6.56 -12.26 -6.96
N ASP A 75 6.56 -11.54 -8.08
CA ASP A 75 7.72 -10.80 -8.57
C ASP A 75 7.99 -9.51 -7.78
N THR A 76 7.11 -9.12 -6.86
CA THR A 76 7.36 -8.00 -5.97
C THR A 76 8.41 -8.30 -4.91
N GLY A 77 8.74 -9.57 -4.70
CA GLY A 77 9.73 -9.98 -3.71
C GLY A 77 9.25 -9.79 -2.27
N GLY A 78 10.20 -9.62 -1.37
CA GLY A 78 9.89 -9.38 0.03
C GLY A 78 9.58 -7.93 0.33
N HIS A 79 9.34 -7.64 1.61
CA HIS A 79 9.12 -6.27 2.07
C HIS A 79 10.41 -5.46 1.94
N TYR A 80 10.28 -4.19 1.59
CA TYR A 80 11.42 -3.28 1.51
C TYR A 80 12.08 -3.19 2.90
N ASN A 81 13.32 -3.64 2.99
CA ASN A 81 14.00 -3.83 4.28
C ASN A 81 15.50 -3.53 4.18
N PRO A 82 15.86 -2.27 3.89
CA PRO A 82 17.27 -1.90 3.75
C PRO A 82 18.07 -2.04 5.04
N GLY A 83 17.41 -1.96 6.20
CA GLY A 83 18.07 -2.09 7.51
C GLY A 83 18.25 -3.52 7.99
N ASP A 84 17.81 -4.52 7.22
CA ASP A 84 17.87 -5.93 7.59
C ASP A 84 17.26 -6.18 8.97
N CYS A 85 16.07 -5.63 9.20
CA CYS A 85 15.34 -5.78 10.46
C CYS A 85 14.35 -6.95 10.36
N PRO A 86 13.98 -7.56 11.49
CA PRO A 86 12.96 -8.60 11.48
C PRO A 86 11.57 -8.00 11.32
N HIS A 87 10.62 -8.80 10.82
CA HIS A 87 9.22 -8.39 10.77
C HIS A 87 8.70 -8.17 12.20
N PRO A 88 7.91 -7.14 12.50
CA PRO A 88 7.29 -6.16 11.59
C PRO A 88 8.04 -4.81 11.51
N TYR A 89 9.34 -4.84 11.60
CA TYR A 89 10.17 -3.62 11.68
C TYR A 89 10.87 -3.28 10.36
N HIS A 90 10.40 -3.84 9.23
CA HIS A 90 10.89 -3.47 7.92
C HIS A 90 10.50 -2.02 7.60
N ALA A 91 11.37 -1.29 6.91
CA ALA A 91 11.05 0.07 6.49
C ALA A 91 9.78 0.15 5.62
N GLY A 92 9.49 -0.93 4.89
CA GLY A 92 8.29 -1.02 4.07
C GLY A 92 7.02 -1.45 4.82
N ASP A 93 7.10 -1.73 6.12
CA ASP A 93 5.93 -2.14 6.91
C ASP A 93 5.19 -0.89 7.38
N LEU A 94 4.07 -0.60 6.73
CA LEU A 94 3.25 0.59 7.02
C LEU A 94 2.02 0.19 7.85
N PRO A 95 1.35 1.16 8.49
CA PRO A 95 0.08 0.87 9.17
C PRO A 95 -0.94 0.31 8.19
N PRO A 96 -1.85 -0.56 8.67
CA PRO A 96 -2.86 -1.15 7.79
C PRO A 96 -3.90 -0.13 7.35
N LEU A 97 -4.59 -0.46 6.26
CA LEU A 97 -5.72 0.33 5.77
C LEU A 97 -7.00 -0.11 6.47
N TRP A 98 -7.85 0.85 6.80
CA TRP A 98 -9.19 0.62 7.33
C TRP A 98 -10.21 0.89 6.23
N GLU A 99 -10.92 -0.14 5.81
CA GLU A 99 -11.91 -0.07 4.76
C GLU A 99 -13.25 0.41 5.33
N ASN A 100 -13.95 1.26 4.57
CA ASN A 100 -15.31 1.69 4.85
C ASN A 100 -16.08 1.73 3.53
N HIS A 101 -17.01 0.81 3.35
CA HIS A 101 -17.78 0.67 2.11
C HIS A 101 -16.89 0.54 0.86
N GLY A 102 -15.82 -0.24 0.98
CA GLY A 102 -14.89 -0.47 -0.12
C GLY A 102 -13.84 0.61 -0.30
N TYR A 103 -13.82 1.63 0.53
CA TYR A 103 -12.93 2.79 0.41
C TYR A 103 -12.01 2.89 1.61
N ALA A 104 -10.75 3.23 1.38
CA ALA A 104 -9.79 3.49 2.44
C ALA A 104 -8.93 4.70 2.07
N TYR A 105 -8.64 5.51 3.06
CA TYR A 105 -7.76 6.66 2.94
C TYR A 105 -6.84 6.70 4.16
N MET A 106 -5.55 6.87 3.93
CA MET A 106 -4.58 6.98 5.01
C MET A 106 -3.45 7.90 4.60
N SER A 107 -2.97 8.67 5.55
CA SER A 107 -1.76 9.45 5.39
C SER A 107 -0.87 9.21 6.59
N VAL A 108 0.38 8.87 6.34
CA VAL A 108 1.32 8.51 7.40
C VAL A 108 2.70 9.07 7.07
N LEU A 109 3.41 9.50 8.11
CA LEU A 109 4.79 9.94 8.01
C LEU A 109 5.69 8.77 8.38
N THR A 110 6.63 8.43 7.50
CA THR A 110 7.55 7.32 7.71
C THR A 110 8.97 7.74 7.33
N ASP A 111 9.93 6.92 7.71
CA ASP A 111 11.32 7.16 7.32
C ASP A 111 11.66 6.40 6.04
#